data_277d504cc2aee5d8299c6e3b9684f61b
#
_entry.id   277d504cc2aee5d8299c6e3b9684f61b
#
_cell.length_a   1.000
_cell.length_b   1.000
_cell.length_c   1.000
_cell.angle_alpha   90.00
_cell.angle_beta   90.00
_cell.angle_gamma   90.00
#
_symmetry.space_group_name_H-M   'P 1'
#
loop_
_entity.id
_entity.type
_entity.pdbx_description
1 polymer ?
#
loop_
_entity_poly.entity_id
_entity_poly.type
_entity_poly.pdbx_seq_one_letter_code
_entity_poly.pdbx_strand_id
1 'polypeptide(L)'
;MDERKAYEQADLDYRVNKYSIKCLGITQAVMAVMLVTNLLHIFIVDMKLMAVGISIASVIVIGTIIFSRVVDLHKKWVKYVMIFHTVLAITVLGVTLTYHVVLLSVLPLLLATQYCDKKILRFTYVMSVISIFVIVMGGYFWGLCDANMLALTTMQTKEYFDAATNTIHFEASNANPWLVLPLYYVLPRCMILFLLNPVIQSISENIMDYAEYAADMKHRSETDDMTGLYNKNKYLRMERKYYPKYATVGVIFWDVNNLKQTNDTLGHEEGDSLINRTAKLIKELTGVNRKA
;
A
#
# COMPACT_ATOMS: atom_id res chain seq x y z
N MET A 1 -18.32 -13.02 -8.70
CA MET A 1 -17.04 -12.98 -7.96
C MET A 1 -17.24 -13.84 -6.74
N ASP A 2 -16.45 -14.89 -6.58
CA ASP A 2 -16.57 -15.87 -5.50
C ASP A 2 -16.53 -15.16 -4.14
N GLU A 3 -17.47 -15.45 -3.22
CA GLU A 3 -17.57 -14.82 -1.89
C GLU A 3 -16.25 -14.94 -1.12
N ARG A 4 -15.53 -16.02 -1.34
CA ARG A 4 -14.22 -16.25 -0.75
C ARG A 4 -13.18 -15.23 -1.24
N LYS A 5 -13.09 -14.98 -2.55
CA LYS A 5 -12.18 -13.98 -3.12
C LYS A 5 -12.52 -12.56 -2.62
N ALA A 6 -13.80 -12.27 -2.45
CA ALA A 6 -14.25 -10.99 -1.92
C ALA A 6 -13.85 -10.80 -0.45
N TYR A 7 -13.91 -11.85 0.37
CA TYR A 7 -13.47 -11.82 1.76
C TYR A 7 -11.94 -11.69 1.88
N GLU A 8 -11.19 -12.46 1.09
CA GLU A 8 -9.72 -12.39 1.05
C GLU A 8 -9.25 -10.99 0.64
N GLN A 9 -9.92 -10.37 -0.35
CA GLN A 9 -9.63 -8.99 -0.75
C GLN A 9 -9.95 -7.98 0.36
N ALA A 10 -11.05 -8.15 1.08
CA ALA A 10 -11.40 -7.25 2.19
C ALA A 10 -10.40 -7.35 3.35
N ASP A 11 -9.89 -8.54 3.66
CA ASP A 11 -8.83 -8.74 4.67
C ASP A 11 -7.49 -8.15 4.22
N LEU A 12 -7.16 -8.24 2.94
CA LEU A 12 -6.00 -7.58 2.35
C LEU A 12 -6.14 -6.05 2.47
N ASP A 13 -7.28 -5.50 2.04
CA ASP A 13 -7.57 -4.06 2.12
C ASP A 13 -7.44 -3.55 3.56
N TYR A 14 -7.97 -4.30 4.55
CA TYR A 14 -7.81 -3.99 5.98
C TYR A 14 -6.35 -3.92 6.42
N ARG A 15 -5.56 -4.93 6.06
CA ARG A 15 -4.13 -4.98 6.44
C ARG A 15 -3.34 -3.82 5.83
N VAL A 16 -3.59 -3.52 4.56
CA VAL A 16 -2.91 -2.42 3.87
C VAL A 16 -3.36 -1.07 4.39
N ASN A 17 -4.66 -0.88 4.68
CA ASN A 17 -5.16 0.33 5.34
C ASN A 17 -4.46 0.58 6.68
N LYS A 18 -4.32 -0.45 7.51
CA LYS A 18 -3.60 -0.36 8.79
C LYS A 18 -2.11 -0.06 8.61
N TYR A 19 -1.49 -0.63 7.58
CA TYR A 19 -0.10 -0.36 7.24
C TYR A 19 0.11 1.07 6.74
N SER A 20 -0.81 1.60 5.95
CA SER A 20 -0.79 3.00 5.47
C SER A 20 -0.79 4.00 6.63
N ILE A 21 -1.60 3.74 7.67
CA ILE A 21 -1.61 4.57 8.89
C ILE A 21 -0.25 4.53 9.59
N LYS A 22 0.37 3.34 9.68
CA LYS A 22 1.71 3.18 10.26
C LYS A 22 2.75 3.97 9.46
N CYS A 23 2.70 3.90 8.13
CA CYS A 23 3.60 4.65 7.25
C CYS A 23 3.46 6.17 7.43
N LEU A 24 2.22 6.68 7.51
CA LEU A 24 1.97 8.09 7.80
C LEU A 24 2.53 8.50 9.17
N GLY A 25 2.37 7.68 10.20
CA GLY A 25 2.95 7.91 11.53
C GLY A 25 4.48 7.95 11.50
N ILE A 26 5.12 7.04 10.75
CA ILE A 26 6.58 7.05 10.58
C ILE A 26 7.03 8.32 9.83
N THR A 27 6.34 8.69 8.75
CA THR A 27 6.63 9.92 8.00
C THR A 27 6.58 11.13 8.95
N GLN A 28 5.55 11.21 9.79
CA GLN A 28 5.41 12.30 10.75
C GLN A 28 6.51 12.30 11.81
N ALA A 29 6.93 11.13 12.29
CA ALA A 29 8.05 11.03 13.24
C ALA A 29 9.36 11.50 12.60
N VAL A 30 9.63 11.15 11.35
CA VAL A 30 10.80 11.63 10.60
C VAL A 30 10.75 13.16 10.43
N MET A 31 9.58 13.72 10.11
CA MET A 31 9.42 15.17 10.00
C MET A 31 9.66 15.89 11.35
N ALA A 32 9.24 15.29 12.47
CA ALA A 32 9.53 15.84 13.80
C ALA A 32 11.04 15.82 14.10
N VAL A 33 11.76 14.75 13.72
CA VAL A 33 13.22 14.71 13.83
C VAL A 33 13.88 15.79 12.97
N MET A 34 13.42 15.97 11.72
CA MET A 34 13.91 17.04 10.86
C MET A 34 13.66 18.44 11.44
N LEU A 35 12.55 18.66 12.11
CA LEU A 35 12.29 19.92 12.82
C LEU A 35 13.30 20.15 13.95
N VAL A 36 13.60 19.12 14.74
CA VAL A 36 14.61 19.20 15.80
C VAL A 36 16.00 19.50 15.22
N THR A 37 16.40 18.83 14.13
CA THR A 37 17.69 19.10 13.47
C THR A 37 17.77 20.51 12.88
N ASN A 38 16.64 21.07 12.44
CA ASN A 38 16.56 22.46 11.99
C ASN A 38 16.71 23.44 13.17
N LEU A 39 16.11 23.15 14.34
CA LEU A 39 16.30 23.91 15.58
C LEU A 39 17.77 23.90 16.05
N LEU A 40 18.48 22.82 15.82
CA LEU A 40 19.90 22.66 16.14
C LEU A 40 20.83 23.25 15.06
N HIS A 41 20.28 23.90 14.04
CA HIS A 41 21.02 24.46 12.88
C HIS A 41 21.86 23.43 12.10
N ILE A 42 21.54 22.13 12.21
CA ILE A 42 22.16 21.07 11.41
C ILE A 42 21.54 21.05 10.01
N PHE A 43 20.24 21.28 9.94
CA PHE A 43 19.45 21.35 8.72
C PHE A 43 18.83 22.74 8.62
N ILE A 44 19.13 23.48 7.56
CA ILE A 44 18.77 24.91 7.48
C ILE A 44 17.64 25.10 6.48
N VAL A 45 16.45 25.26 7.00
CA VAL A 45 15.21 25.59 6.26
C VAL A 45 14.47 26.68 7.02
N ASP A 46 13.65 27.48 6.35
CA ASP A 46 12.79 28.45 7.03
C ASP A 46 11.92 27.78 8.10
N MET A 47 12.16 28.15 9.36
CA MET A 47 11.53 27.51 10.52
C MET A 47 10.01 27.67 10.51
N LYS A 48 9.49 28.81 10.05
CA LYS A 48 8.05 29.09 10.06
C LYS A 48 7.34 28.21 9.04
N LEU A 49 7.88 28.14 7.81
CA LEU A 49 7.32 27.30 6.75
C LEU A 49 7.37 25.82 7.12
N MET A 50 8.49 25.37 7.69
CA MET A 50 8.64 23.99 8.15
C MET A 50 7.63 23.63 9.26
N ALA A 51 7.51 24.50 10.27
CA ALA A 51 6.58 24.31 11.37
C ALA A 51 5.11 24.28 10.89
N VAL A 52 4.74 25.17 9.97
CA VAL A 52 3.39 25.22 9.39
C VAL A 52 3.12 23.96 8.60
N GLY A 53 4.03 23.54 7.72
CA GLY A 53 3.84 22.31 6.91
C GLY A 53 3.69 21.06 7.76
N ILE A 54 4.57 20.90 8.77
CA ILE A 54 4.51 19.76 9.69
C ILE A 54 3.22 19.80 10.53
N SER A 55 2.79 20.97 10.98
CA SER A 55 1.56 21.11 11.77
C SER A 55 0.32 20.72 10.98
N ILE A 56 0.19 21.19 9.75
CA ILE A 56 -0.94 20.83 8.86
C ILE A 56 -0.90 19.32 8.53
N ALA A 57 0.28 18.78 8.20
CA ALA A 57 0.44 17.35 7.96
C ALA A 57 0.07 16.52 9.19
N SER A 58 0.43 16.99 10.40
CA SER A 58 0.05 16.35 11.67
C SER A 58 -1.47 16.28 11.86
N VAL A 59 -2.19 17.35 11.54
CA VAL A 59 -3.66 17.37 11.60
C VAL A 59 -4.26 16.31 10.66
N ILE A 60 -3.72 16.17 9.44
CA ILE A 60 -4.17 15.14 8.48
C ILE A 60 -3.91 13.73 9.04
N VAL A 61 -2.71 13.49 9.59
CA VAL A 61 -2.34 12.18 10.15
C VAL A 61 -3.21 11.83 11.36
N ILE A 62 -3.42 12.78 12.27
CA ILE A 62 -4.31 12.59 13.44
C ILE A 62 -5.74 12.33 12.97
N GLY A 63 -6.25 13.10 12.00
CA GLY A 63 -7.55 12.87 11.39
C GLY A 63 -7.68 11.48 10.78
N THR A 64 -6.63 10.98 10.11
CA THR A 64 -6.58 9.62 9.56
C THR A 64 -6.63 8.55 10.66
N ILE A 65 -5.92 8.76 11.77
CA ILE A 65 -5.95 7.86 12.93
C ILE A 65 -7.36 7.82 13.56
N ILE A 66 -7.98 8.98 13.76
CA ILE A 66 -9.35 9.06 14.30
C ILE A 66 -10.33 8.38 13.36
N PHE A 67 -10.25 8.66 12.05
CA PHE A 67 -11.06 8.02 11.02
C PHE A 67 -10.95 6.49 11.09
N SER A 68 -9.74 5.95 11.25
CA SER A 68 -9.49 4.52 11.32
C SER A 68 -10.07 3.82 12.56
N ARG A 69 -10.39 4.59 13.62
CA ARG A 69 -11.03 4.05 14.84
C ARG A 69 -12.55 4.06 14.76
N VAL A 70 -13.11 4.91 13.91
CA VAL A 70 -14.57 5.09 13.77
C VAL A 70 -15.13 4.26 12.62
N VAL A 71 -14.33 4.10 11.55
CA VAL A 71 -14.77 3.45 10.31
C VAL A 71 -14.22 2.03 10.21
N ASP A 72 -15.06 1.09 9.79
CA ASP A 72 -14.59 -0.27 9.48
C ASP A 72 -13.66 -0.27 8.26
N LEU A 73 -12.41 -0.65 8.51
CA LEU A 73 -11.33 -0.65 7.51
C LEU A 73 -11.46 -1.75 6.44
N HIS A 74 -12.42 -2.68 6.56
CA HIS A 74 -12.70 -3.70 5.54
C HIS A 74 -13.55 -3.15 4.38
N LYS A 75 -14.12 -1.96 4.52
CA LYS A 75 -14.95 -1.36 3.48
C LYS A 75 -14.14 -0.96 2.25
N LYS A 76 -14.59 -1.36 1.06
CA LYS A 76 -13.89 -1.18 -0.23
C LYS A 76 -13.53 0.27 -0.56
N TRP A 77 -14.29 1.26 -0.09
CA TRP A 77 -14.02 2.67 -0.36
C TRP A 77 -12.92 3.26 0.54
N VAL A 78 -12.64 2.63 1.70
CA VAL A 78 -11.69 3.14 2.69
C VAL A 78 -10.27 3.25 2.13
N LYS A 79 -9.85 2.31 1.27
CA LYS A 79 -8.54 2.36 0.61
C LYS A 79 -8.32 3.65 -0.20
N TYR A 80 -9.36 4.17 -0.84
CA TYR A 80 -9.28 5.44 -1.58
C TYR A 80 -9.07 6.63 -0.64
N VAL A 81 -9.73 6.63 0.52
CA VAL A 81 -9.55 7.66 1.54
C VAL A 81 -8.15 7.58 2.15
N MET A 82 -7.63 6.39 2.44
CA MET A 82 -6.28 6.20 2.98
C MET A 82 -5.22 6.73 2.01
N ILE A 83 -5.33 6.40 0.73
CA ILE A 83 -4.44 6.92 -0.32
C ILE A 83 -4.59 8.43 -0.46
N PHE A 84 -5.82 8.95 -0.47
CA PHE A 84 -6.08 10.39 -0.55
C PHE A 84 -5.43 11.16 0.60
N HIS A 85 -5.59 10.70 1.86
CA HIS A 85 -4.95 11.32 3.02
C HIS A 85 -3.42 11.25 2.93
N THR A 86 -2.87 10.14 2.42
CA THR A 86 -1.42 10.00 2.22
C THR A 86 -0.92 11.01 1.18
N VAL A 87 -1.58 11.11 0.03
CA VAL A 87 -1.23 12.10 -1.00
C VAL A 87 -1.36 13.51 -0.45
N LEU A 88 -2.44 13.81 0.27
CA LEU A 88 -2.69 15.15 0.82
C LEU A 88 -1.61 15.56 1.83
N ALA A 89 -1.23 14.68 2.76
CA ALA A 89 -0.17 14.94 3.72
C ALA A 89 1.18 15.22 3.03
N ILE A 90 1.52 14.42 2.01
CA ILE A 90 2.73 14.59 1.23
C ILE A 90 2.67 15.88 0.40
N THR A 91 1.51 16.22 -0.15
CA THR A 91 1.32 17.47 -0.90
C THR A 91 1.60 18.68 -0.02
N VAL A 92 1.07 18.71 1.20
CA VAL A 92 1.31 19.80 2.15
C VAL A 92 2.80 19.93 2.51
N LEU A 93 3.44 18.80 2.83
CA LEU A 93 4.87 18.79 3.10
C LEU A 93 5.68 19.21 1.86
N GLY A 94 5.27 18.77 0.67
CA GLY A 94 5.91 19.13 -0.59
C GLY A 94 5.78 20.61 -0.93
N VAL A 95 4.66 21.26 -0.65
CA VAL A 95 4.48 22.70 -0.85
C VAL A 95 5.41 23.51 0.04
N THR A 96 5.62 23.07 1.28
CA THR A 96 6.42 23.80 2.26
C THR A 96 7.92 23.46 2.25
N LEU A 97 8.28 22.23 1.85
CA LEU A 97 9.65 21.71 1.94
C LEU A 97 10.21 21.23 0.59
N THR A 98 9.56 21.50 -0.50
CA THR A 98 9.72 21.12 -1.91
C THR A 98 10.84 20.09 -2.22
N TYR A 99 12.11 20.45 -2.13
CA TYR A 99 13.24 19.58 -2.46
C TYR A 99 13.47 18.46 -1.46
N HIS A 100 13.30 18.78 -0.17
CA HIS A 100 13.67 17.88 0.92
C HIS A 100 12.73 16.68 1.05
N VAL A 101 11.53 16.77 0.46
CA VAL A 101 10.49 15.73 0.54
C VAL A 101 10.04 15.21 -0.82
N VAL A 102 10.72 15.60 -1.91
CA VAL A 102 10.33 15.22 -3.27
C VAL A 102 10.21 13.69 -3.47
N LEU A 103 11.08 12.91 -2.84
CA LEU A 103 11.05 11.45 -2.91
C LEU A 103 9.82 10.84 -2.21
N LEU A 104 9.21 11.54 -1.25
CA LEU A 104 7.97 11.08 -0.63
C LEU A 104 6.80 11.03 -1.61
N SER A 105 6.86 11.74 -2.74
CA SER A 105 5.81 11.70 -3.77
C SER A 105 5.61 10.30 -4.38
N VAL A 106 6.58 9.39 -4.24
CA VAL A 106 6.49 8.00 -4.71
C VAL A 106 5.78 7.10 -3.68
N LEU A 107 5.75 7.47 -2.39
CA LEU A 107 5.19 6.65 -1.32
C LEU A 107 3.72 6.24 -1.54
N PRO A 108 2.80 7.11 -2.00
CA PRO A 108 1.42 6.70 -2.27
C PRO A 108 1.32 5.60 -3.33
N LEU A 109 2.17 5.64 -4.37
CA LEU A 109 2.19 4.63 -5.43
C LEU A 109 2.70 3.28 -4.88
N LEU A 110 3.75 3.29 -4.05
CA LEU A 110 4.24 2.08 -3.40
C LEU A 110 3.21 1.47 -2.42
N LEU A 111 2.42 2.29 -1.74
CA LEU A 111 1.32 1.81 -0.91
C LEU A 111 0.18 1.24 -1.76
N ALA A 112 -0.12 1.87 -2.90
CA ALA A 112 -1.18 1.43 -3.80
C ALA A 112 -0.91 0.05 -4.41
N THR A 113 0.35 -0.34 -4.65
CA THR A 113 0.70 -1.68 -5.15
C THR A 113 0.27 -2.79 -4.21
N GLN A 114 0.28 -2.53 -2.89
CA GLN A 114 -0.04 -3.54 -1.88
C GLN A 114 -1.52 -3.93 -1.82
N TYR A 115 -2.42 -3.10 -2.39
CA TYR A 115 -3.86 -3.42 -2.48
C TYR A 115 -4.17 -4.43 -3.59
N CYS A 116 -3.22 -4.71 -4.49
CA CYS A 116 -3.42 -5.63 -5.61
C CYS A 116 -4.68 -5.29 -6.43
N ASP A 117 -4.98 -4.01 -6.62
CA ASP A 117 -6.16 -3.50 -7.33
C ASP A 117 -5.75 -2.43 -8.36
N LYS A 118 -5.94 -2.76 -9.65
CA LYS A 118 -5.61 -1.85 -10.76
C LYS A 118 -6.39 -0.52 -10.72
N LYS A 119 -7.58 -0.49 -10.05
CA LYS A 119 -8.38 0.74 -9.95
C LYS A 119 -7.77 1.72 -8.95
N ILE A 120 -7.35 1.22 -7.78
CA ILE A 120 -6.69 2.07 -6.78
C ILE A 120 -5.34 2.57 -7.29
N LEU A 121 -4.60 1.74 -8.04
CA LEU A 121 -3.33 2.13 -8.63
C LEU A 121 -3.52 3.29 -9.63
N ARG A 122 -4.50 3.20 -10.54
CA ARG A 122 -4.84 4.29 -11.48
C ARG A 122 -5.29 5.56 -10.75
N PHE A 123 -6.14 5.42 -9.73
CA PHE A 123 -6.57 6.54 -8.89
C PHE A 123 -5.37 7.23 -8.25
N THR A 124 -4.46 6.46 -7.64
CA THR A 124 -3.27 6.99 -7.00
C THR A 124 -2.36 7.71 -7.99
N TYR A 125 -2.19 7.16 -9.19
CA TYR A 125 -1.40 7.80 -10.23
C TYR A 125 -1.94 9.18 -10.60
N VAL A 126 -3.24 9.30 -10.85
CA VAL A 126 -3.89 10.58 -11.17
C VAL A 126 -3.73 11.56 -10.00
N MET A 127 -3.96 11.12 -8.77
CA MET A 127 -3.77 11.95 -7.58
C MET A 127 -2.32 12.39 -7.39
N SER A 128 -1.34 11.54 -7.72
CA SER A 128 0.08 11.89 -7.66
C SER A 128 0.48 12.94 -8.69
N VAL A 129 -0.07 12.87 -9.90
CA VAL A 129 0.16 13.90 -10.93
C VAL A 129 -0.41 15.26 -10.49
N ILE A 130 -1.63 15.26 -9.96
CA ILE A 130 -2.24 16.48 -9.38
C ILE A 130 -1.39 17.01 -8.23
N SER A 131 -0.94 16.13 -7.33
CA SER A 131 -0.07 16.47 -6.20
C SER A 131 1.21 17.15 -6.66
N ILE A 132 1.91 16.60 -7.66
CA ILE A 132 3.14 17.20 -8.21
C ILE A 132 2.87 18.61 -8.72
N PHE A 133 1.76 18.82 -9.44
CA PHE A 133 1.39 20.15 -9.93
C PHE A 133 1.18 21.11 -8.73
N VAL A 134 0.42 20.69 -7.72
CA VAL A 134 0.16 21.51 -6.52
C VAL A 134 1.44 21.77 -5.73
N ILE A 135 2.33 20.78 -5.59
CA ILE A 135 3.62 20.94 -4.91
C ILE A 135 4.48 22.00 -5.60
N VAL A 136 4.61 21.93 -6.92
CA VAL A 136 5.47 22.87 -7.66
C VAL A 136 4.88 24.27 -7.63
N MET A 137 3.61 24.42 -7.97
CA MET A 137 2.95 25.73 -8.01
C MET A 137 2.79 26.32 -6.59
N GLY A 138 2.32 25.51 -5.64
CA GLY A 138 2.16 25.93 -4.24
C GLY A 138 3.50 26.22 -3.59
N GLY A 139 4.54 25.43 -3.85
CA GLY A 139 5.88 25.67 -3.39
C GLY A 139 6.44 27.01 -3.84
N TYR A 140 6.14 27.41 -5.09
CA TYR A 140 6.53 28.72 -5.59
C TYR A 140 5.80 29.88 -4.90
N PHE A 141 4.47 29.79 -4.73
CA PHE A 141 3.68 30.89 -4.19
C PHE A 141 3.67 30.97 -2.65
N TRP A 142 3.79 29.83 -1.93
CA TRP A 142 3.56 29.75 -0.50
C TRP A 142 4.62 28.94 0.28
N GLY A 143 5.62 28.37 -0.42
CA GLY A 143 6.61 27.49 0.21
C GLY A 143 8.04 27.94 -0.01
N LEU A 144 8.94 26.98 0.08
CA LEU A 144 10.38 27.14 -0.15
C LEU A 144 10.78 26.94 -1.61
N CYS A 145 9.94 27.29 -2.56
CA CYS A 145 10.39 27.31 -3.94
C CYS A 145 11.34 28.48 -4.10
N ASP A 146 12.61 28.15 -4.23
CA ASP A 146 13.65 29.13 -4.42
C ASP A 146 13.39 29.89 -5.73
N ALA A 147 13.47 31.22 -5.71
CA ALA A 147 13.40 32.04 -6.91
C ALA A 147 14.44 31.61 -7.96
N ASN A 148 15.52 30.99 -7.53
CA ASN A 148 16.53 30.34 -8.36
C ASN A 148 15.98 29.22 -9.24
N MET A 149 14.88 28.56 -8.86
CA MET A 149 14.23 27.58 -9.74
C MET A 149 13.77 28.17 -11.07
N LEU A 150 13.19 29.35 -11.04
CA LEU A 150 12.82 30.05 -12.27
C LEU A 150 14.04 30.55 -13.04
N ALA A 151 15.06 30.98 -12.29
CA ALA A 151 16.28 31.53 -12.85
C ALA A 151 17.09 30.47 -13.61
N LEU A 152 17.26 29.24 -13.04
CA LEU A 152 18.06 28.17 -13.65
C LEU A 152 17.45 27.53 -14.91
N THR A 153 16.16 27.76 -15.18
CA THR A 153 15.46 27.10 -16.29
C THR A 153 15.19 28.01 -17.49
N THR A 154 15.49 29.29 -17.41
CA THR A 154 15.31 30.19 -18.51
C THR A 154 16.65 30.53 -19.18
N MET A 155 16.71 30.52 -20.52
CA MET A 155 17.92 30.94 -21.25
C MET A 155 18.29 32.41 -21.01
N GLN A 156 17.45 33.15 -20.30
CA GLN A 156 17.66 34.57 -19.97
C GLN A 156 18.33 34.74 -18.60
N THR A 157 18.58 33.66 -17.87
CA THR A 157 19.27 33.74 -16.56
C THR A 157 20.75 33.91 -16.79
N LYS A 158 21.26 35.03 -16.32
CA LYS A 158 22.70 35.26 -16.25
C LYS A 158 23.15 35.02 -14.82
N GLU A 159 23.98 34.00 -14.67
CA GLU A 159 24.70 33.75 -13.44
C GLU A 159 26.02 34.50 -13.54
N TYR A 160 26.32 35.31 -12.57
CA TYR A 160 27.63 35.92 -12.44
C TYR A 160 28.16 35.85 -11.02
N PHE A 161 29.45 35.59 -10.92
CA PHE A 161 30.17 35.58 -9.68
C PHE A 161 30.72 36.98 -9.41
N ASP A 162 30.33 37.57 -8.28
CA ASP A 162 30.91 38.82 -7.80
C ASP A 162 32.05 38.51 -6.84
N ALA A 163 33.28 38.73 -7.32
CA ALA A 163 34.51 38.51 -6.54
C ALA A 163 34.66 39.46 -5.35
N ALA A 164 34.03 40.63 -5.38
CA ALA A 164 34.12 41.57 -4.25
C ALA A 164 33.28 41.15 -3.06
N THR A 165 32.17 40.52 -3.30
CA THR A 165 31.25 40.02 -2.28
C THR A 165 31.37 38.53 -2.01
N ASN A 166 32.12 37.82 -2.85
CA ASN A 166 32.24 36.34 -2.86
C ASN A 166 30.86 35.65 -2.96
N THR A 167 29.96 36.24 -3.73
CA THR A 167 28.60 35.76 -3.91
C THR A 167 28.28 35.51 -5.38
N ILE A 168 27.37 34.55 -5.60
CA ILE A 168 26.79 34.30 -6.93
C ILE A 168 25.48 35.07 -7.00
N HIS A 169 25.35 35.93 -8.00
CA HIS A 169 24.12 36.66 -8.25
C HIS A 169 23.36 36.03 -9.42
N PHE A 170 22.05 35.94 -9.26
CA PHE A 170 21.13 35.50 -10.29
C PHE A 170 20.23 36.68 -10.65
N GLU A 171 20.18 37.03 -11.92
CA GLU A 171 19.19 38.00 -12.39
C GLU A 171 17.81 37.34 -12.39
N ALA A 172 16.82 37.99 -11.76
CA ALA A 172 15.45 37.54 -11.76
C ALA A 172 14.92 37.46 -13.20
N SER A 173 14.42 36.31 -13.58
CA SER A 173 13.80 36.10 -14.88
C SER A 173 12.42 36.76 -14.92
N ASN A 174 12.12 37.52 -15.96
CA ASN A 174 10.78 38.04 -16.25
C ASN A 174 9.84 36.97 -16.85
N ALA A 175 10.21 35.70 -16.78
CA ALA A 175 9.43 34.61 -17.34
C ALA A 175 8.13 34.39 -16.52
N ASN A 176 7.05 34.11 -17.25
CA ASN A 176 5.77 33.81 -16.64
C ASN A 176 5.83 32.48 -15.86
N PRO A 177 5.65 32.47 -14.50
CA PRO A 177 5.75 31.28 -13.70
C PRO A 177 4.71 30.21 -14.10
N TRP A 178 3.54 30.61 -14.60
CA TRP A 178 2.51 29.71 -15.08
C TRP A 178 2.88 28.92 -16.35
N LEU A 179 3.90 29.39 -17.07
CA LEU A 179 4.46 28.67 -18.23
C LEU A 179 5.71 27.88 -17.85
N VAL A 180 6.62 28.52 -17.10
CA VAL A 180 7.93 27.95 -16.78
C VAL A 180 7.83 26.79 -15.81
N LEU A 181 7.09 26.93 -14.71
CA LEU A 181 7.00 25.88 -13.69
C LEU A 181 6.34 24.59 -14.22
N PRO A 182 5.20 24.65 -14.93
CA PRO A 182 4.64 23.45 -15.53
C PRO A 182 5.56 22.78 -16.53
N LEU A 183 6.21 23.54 -17.40
CA LEU A 183 7.02 22.99 -18.49
C LEU A 183 8.33 22.37 -17.98
N TYR A 184 9.03 23.05 -17.08
CA TYR A 184 10.38 22.64 -16.69
C TYR A 184 10.44 21.84 -15.38
N TYR A 185 9.38 21.87 -14.56
CA TYR A 185 9.35 21.15 -13.26
C TYR A 185 8.24 20.11 -13.15
N VAL A 186 7.01 20.45 -13.53
CA VAL A 186 5.90 19.49 -13.45
C VAL A 186 6.05 18.41 -14.50
N LEU A 187 6.24 18.81 -15.76
CA LEU A 187 6.33 17.87 -16.88
C LEU A 187 7.43 16.82 -16.71
N PRO A 188 8.70 17.17 -16.40
CA PRO A 188 9.75 16.16 -16.21
C PRO A 188 9.44 15.19 -15.06
N ARG A 189 8.88 15.68 -13.94
CA ARG A 189 8.49 14.83 -12.82
C ARG A 189 7.34 13.88 -13.18
N CYS A 190 6.37 14.35 -13.94
CA CYS A 190 5.30 13.51 -14.47
C CYS A 190 5.82 12.47 -15.47
N MET A 191 6.81 12.82 -16.30
CA MET A 191 7.48 11.85 -17.19
C MET A 191 8.20 10.75 -16.40
N ILE A 192 8.88 11.10 -15.30
CA ILE A 192 9.51 10.11 -14.40
C ILE A 192 8.45 9.20 -13.79
N LEU A 193 7.33 9.74 -13.29
CA LEU A 193 6.22 8.93 -12.80
C LEU A 193 5.65 8.02 -13.89
N PHE A 194 5.55 8.51 -15.11
CA PHE A 194 5.09 7.71 -16.25
C PHE A 194 6.05 6.53 -16.53
N LEU A 195 7.36 6.76 -16.49
CA LEU A 195 8.38 5.72 -16.64
C LEU A 195 8.37 4.70 -15.48
N LEU A 196 8.03 5.14 -14.27
CA LEU A 196 7.89 4.25 -13.11
C LEU A 196 6.61 3.39 -13.15
N ASN A 197 5.57 3.84 -13.87
CA ASN A 197 4.28 3.17 -13.87
C ASN A 197 4.34 1.70 -14.32
N PRO A 198 5.03 1.30 -15.40
CA PRO A 198 5.18 -0.11 -15.76
C PRO A 198 5.86 -0.95 -14.67
N VAL A 199 6.88 -0.39 -14.02
CA VAL A 199 7.59 -1.07 -12.92
C VAL A 199 6.66 -1.28 -11.73
N ILE A 200 5.90 -0.26 -11.36
CA ILE A 200 4.91 -0.31 -10.28
C ILE A 200 3.80 -1.32 -10.59
N GLN A 201 3.33 -1.37 -11.84
CA GLN A 201 2.34 -2.37 -12.29
C GLN A 201 2.92 -3.78 -12.22
N SER A 202 4.14 -3.99 -12.69
CA SER A 202 4.81 -5.29 -12.63
C SER A 202 5.01 -5.75 -11.18
N ILE A 203 5.39 -4.87 -10.27
CA ILE A 203 5.47 -5.18 -8.83
C ILE A 203 4.11 -5.63 -8.29
N SER A 204 3.03 -4.91 -8.63
CA SER A 204 1.68 -5.25 -8.19
C SER A 204 1.23 -6.61 -8.73
N GLU A 205 1.51 -6.90 -10.00
CA GLU A 205 1.20 -8.19 -10.64
C GLU A 205 2.00 -9.33 -9.99
N ASN A 206 3.30 -9.16 -9.79
CA ASN A 206 4.13 -10.16 -9.10
C ASN A 206 3.62 -10.45 -7.67
N ILE A 207 3.22 -9.43 -6.92
CA ILE A 207 2.64 -9.63 -5.58
C ILE A 207 1.35 -10.45 -5.65
N MET A 208 0.50 -10.20 -6.66
CA MET A 208 -0.73 -10.98 -6.87
C MET A 208 -0.42 -12.44 -7.19
N ASP A 209 0.50 -12.68 -8.13
CA ASP A 209 0.90 -14.02 -8.55
C ASP A 209 1.50 -14.81 -7.38
N TYR A 210 2.37 -14.18 -6.59
CA TYR A 210 2.90 -14.80 -5.37
C TYR A 210 1.82 -15.10 -4.33
N ALA A 211 0.86 -14.21 -4.16
CA ALA A 211 -0.25 -14.43 -3.23
C ALA A 211 -1.15 -15.60 -3.67
N GLU A 212 -1.46 -15.69 -4.95
CA GLU A 212 -2.23 -16.80 -5.53
C GLU A 212 -1.46 -18.12 -5.42
N TYR A 213 -0.18 -18.13 -5.79
CA TYR A 213 0.69 -19.28 -5.64
C TYR A 213 0.78 -19.76 -4.18
N ALA A 214 0.98 -18.85 -3.24
CA ALA A 214 1.03 -19.18 -1.83
C ALA A 214 -0.32 -19.73 -1.30
N ALA A 215 -1.44 -19.23 -1.80
CA ALA A 215 -2.77 -19.74 -1.46
C ALA A 215 -3.00 -21.15 -2.02
N ASP A 216 -2.59 -21.42 -3.27
CA ASP A 216 -2.68 -22.74 -3.88
C ASP A 216 -1.78 -23.76 -3.16
N MET A 217 -0.52 -23.41 -2.91
CA MET A 217 0.41 -24.26 -2.16
C MET A 217 -0.11 -24.57 -0.76
N LYS A 218 -0.71 -23.60 -0.09
CA LYS A 218 -1.33 -23.80 1.22
C LYS A 218 -2.54 -24.74 1.09
N HIS A 219 -3.37 -24.57 0.08
CA HIS A 219 -4.51 -25.44 -0.15
C HIS A 219 -4.07 -26.87 -0.37
N ARG A 220 -3.12 -27.13 -1.27
CA ARG A 220 -2.53 -28.44 -1.52
C ARG A 220 -1.88 -29.05 -0.27
N SER A 221 -1.18 -28.24 0.51
CA SER A 221 -0.57 -28.71 1.78
C SER A 221 -1.59 -29.08 2.88
N GLU A 222 -2.81 -28.58 2.79
CA GLU A 222 -3.84 -28.74 3.83
C GLU A 222 -5.02 -29.64 3.41
N THR A 223 -5.06 -30.07 2.14
CA THR A 223 -6.10 -30.97 1.61
C THR A 223 -5.52 -32.30 1.21
N ASP A 224 -6.36 -33.32 1.22
CA ASP A 224 -6.09 -34.63 0.68
C ASP A 224 -6.51 -34.67 -0.79
N ASP A 225 -5.61 -35.07 -1.69
CA ASP A 225 -5.81 -34.97 -3.12
C ASP A 225 -6.93 -35.91 -3.63
N MET A 226 -7.13 -37.06 -2.97
CA MET A 226 -8.15 -38.02 -3.37
C MET A 226 -9.55 -37.60 -2.95
N THR A 227 -9.71 -37.18 -1.71
CA THR A 227 -11.03 -36.88 -1.11
C THR A 227 -11.38 -35.40 -1.14
N GLY A 228 -10.39 -34.51 -1.27
CA GLY A 228 -10.53 -33.07 -1.14
C GLY A 228 -10.99 -32.64 0.25
N LEU A 229 -10.90 -33.51 1.26
CA LEU A 229 -11.07 -33.16 2.67
C LEU A 229 -9.79 -32.53 3.22
N TYR A 230 -9.88 -31.88 4.37
CA TYR A 230 -8.69 -31.43 5.06
C TYR A 230 -7.83 -32.60 5.54
N ASN A 231 -6.53 -32.53 5.31
CA ASN A 231 -5.57 -33.55 5.70
C ASN A 231 -5.08 -33.38 7.15
N LYS A 232 -4.21 -34.28 7.60
CA LYS A 232 -3.60 -34.25 8.92
C LYS A 232 -2.88 -32.95 9.24
N ASN A 233 -2.24 -32.31 8.25
CA ASN A 233 -1.52 -31.05 8.46
C ASN A 233 -2.48 -29.91 8.84
N LYS A 234 -3.63 -29.85 8.18
CA LYS A 234 -4.69 -28.89 8.53
C LYS A 234 -5.21 -29.13 9.93
N TYR A 235 -5.49 -30.41 10.31
CA TYR A 235 -5.94 -30.77 11.64
C TYR A 235 -4.95 -30.28 12.72
N LEU A 236 -3.66 -30.64 12.60
CA LEU A 236 -2.63 -30.25 13.56
C LEU A 236 -2.48 -28.72 13.68
N ARG A 237 -2.67 -27.99 12.59
CA ARG A 237 -2.65 -26.52 12.61
C ARG A 237 -3.87 -25.96 13.35
N MET A 238 -5.05 -26.52 13.14
CA MET A 238 -6.26 -26.13 13.84
C MET A 238 -6.14 -26.39 15.34
N GLU A 239 -5.66 -27.58 15.70
CA GLU A 239 -5.40 -27.98 17.09
C GLU A 239 -4.48 -27.00 17.81
N ARG A 240 -3.34 -26.64 17.22
CA ARG A 240 -2.34 -25.77 17.86
C ARG A 240 -2.73 -24.29 17.90
N LYS A 241 -3.37 -23.78 16.85
CA LYS A 241 -3.55 -22.34 16.67
C LYS A 241 -4.96 -21.84 17.00
N TYR A 242 -5.97 -22.67 16.77
CA TYR A 242 -7.36 -22.23 16.85
C TYR A 242 -8.13 -22.87 17.99
N TYR A 243 -7.99 -24.18 18.23
CA TYR A 243 -8.75 -24.85 19.29
C TYR A 243 -8.53 -24.27 20.69
N PRO A 244 -7.30 -23.83 21.08
CA PRO A 244 -7.10 -23.18 22.37
C PRO A 244 -7.86 -21.87 22.59
N LYS A 245 -8.42 -21.32 21.51
CA LYS A 245 -9.22 -20.08 21.57
C LYS A 245 -10.70 -20.32 21.83
N TYR A 246 -11.14 -21.56 21.77
CA TYR A 246 -12.53 -21.94 22.01
C TYR A 246 -12.68 -22.54 23.43
N ALA A 247 -13.79 -22.21 24.09
CA ALA A 247 -14.09 -22.73 25.43
C ALA A 247 -14.35 -24.25 25.39
N THR A 248 -14.89 -24.77 24.30
CA THR A 248 -15.21 -26.20 24.12
C THR A 248 -15.04 -26.57 22.65
N VAL A 249 -14.45 -27.71 22.39
CA VAL A 249 -14.28 -28.31 21.06
C VAL A 249 -14.80 -29.74 21.11
N GLY A 250 -15.73 -30.09 20.20
CA GLY A 250 -16.19 -31.45 19.98
C GLY A 250 -15.39 -32.14 18.88
N VAL A 251 -15.03 -33.40 19.06
CA VAL A 251 -14.31 -34.21 18.07
C VAL A 251 -15.14 -35.45 17.75
N ILE A 252 -15.34 -35.71 16.44
CA ILE A 252 -16.03 -36.89 15.93
C ILE A 252 -15.03 -37.69 15.09
N PHE A 253 -14.89 -38.96 15.42
CA PHE A 253 -14.08 -39.90 14.64
C PHE A 253 -14.98 -40.74 13.74
N TRP A 254 -14.59 -40.83 12.47
CA TRP A 254 -15.26 -41.64 11.46
C TRP A 254 -14.31 -42.71 10.96
N ASP A 255 -14.80 -43.94 10.81
CA ASP A 255 -14.05 -45.04 10.23
C ASP A 255 -14.86 -45.69 9.09
N VAL A 256 -14.15 -46.16 8.07
CA VAL A 256 -14.77 -46.81 6.91
C VAL A 256 -14.70 -48.33 7.10
N ASN A 257 -15.85 -48.92 7.37
CA ASN A 257 -15.94 -50.37 7.58
C ASN A 257 -15.70 -51.15 6.25
N ASN A 258 -15.08 -52.31 6.41
CA ASN A 258 -14.86 -53.28 5.34
C ASN A 258 -14.03 -52.78 4.13
N LEU A 259 -13.26 -51.71 4.28
CA LEU A 259 -12.42 -51.20 3.17
C LEU A 259 -11.43 -52.24 2.66
N LYS A 260 -10.80 -53.01 3.57
CA LYS A 260 -9.88 -54.07 3.20
C LYS A 260 -10.58 -55.16 2.39
N GLN A 261 -11.75 -55.61 2.83
CA GLN A 261 -12.54 -56.63 2.12
C GLN A 261 -12.97 -56.13 0.73
N THR A 262 -13.34 -54.86 0.60
CA THR A 262 -13.67 -54.25 -0.71
C THR A 262 -12.46 -54.27 -1.60
N ASN A 263 -11.27 -53.86 -1.12
CA ASN A 263 -10.03 -53.91 -1.90
C ASN A 263 -9.67 -55.33 -2.35
N ASP A 264 -9.77 -56.30 -1.43
CA ASP A 264 -9.38 -57.67 -1.71
C ASP A 264 -10.35 -58.40 -2.68
N THR A 265 -11.63 -57.98 -2.71
CA THR A 265 -12.67 -58.63 -3.55
C THR A 265 -12.95 -57.88 -4.84
N LEU A 266 -12.92 -56.56 -4.84
CA LEU A 266 -13.36 -55.70 -5.96
C LEU A 266 -12.24 -54.84 -6.55
N GLY A 267 -11.06 -54.86 -5.91
CA GLY A 267 -9.91 -54.10 -6.32
C GLY A 267 -9.82 -52.72 -5.69
N HIS A 268 -8.64 -52.08 -5.81
CA HIS A 268 -8.33 -50.79 -5.20
C HIS A 268 -9.17 -49.64 -5.73
N GLU A 269 -9.56 -49.68 -7.00
CA GLU A 269 -10.43 -48.63 -7.59
C GLU A 269 -11.79 -48.54 -6.91
N GLU A 270 -12.38 -49.67 -6.51
CA GLU A 270 -13.66 -49.69 -5.80
C GLU A 270 -13.48 -49.26 -4.32
N GLY A 271 -12.32 -49.61 -3.71
CA GLY A 271 -11.96 -49.09 -2.40
C GLY A 271 -11.80 -47.56 -2.39
N ASP A 272 -11.15 -46.99 -3.40
CA ASP A 272 -11.02 -45.53 -3.57
C ASP A 272 -12.38 -44.86 -3.80
N SER A 273 -13.27 -45.53 -4.57
CA SER A 273 -14.66 -45.10 -4.77
C SER A 273 -15.43 -45.06 -3.43
N LEU A 274 -15.26 -46.06 -2.57
CA LEU A 274 -15.89 -46.15 -1.26
C LEU A 274 -15.40 -44.99 -0.36
N ILE A 275 -14.09 -44.71 -0.33
CA ILE A 275 -13.50 -43.60 0.44
C ILE A 275 -14.07 -42.26 -0.06
N ASN A 276 -14.12 -42.06 -1.39
CA ASN A 276 -14.62 -40.82 -1.99
C ASN A 276 -16.12 -40.60 -1.70
N ARG A 277 -16.96 -41.66 -1.74
CA ARG A 277 -18.38 -41.57 -1.35
C ARG A 277 -18.54 -41.20 0.12
N THR A 278 -17.73 -41.78 1.00
CA THR A 278 -17.72 -41.46 2.44
C THR A 278 -17.31 -40.02 2.67
N ALA A 279 -16.24 -39.54 1.99
CA ALA A 279 -15.78 -38.16 2.06
C ALA A 279 -16.87 -37.17 1.61
N LYS A 280 -17.62 -37.51 0.55
CA LYS A 280 -18.73 -36.68 0.08
C LYS A 280 -19.85 -36.57 1.13
N LEU A 281 -20.23 -37.70 1.76
CA LEU A 281 -21.20 -37.69 2.84
C LEU A 281 -20.74 -36.87 4.04
N ILE A 282 -19.48 -36.95 4.44
CA ILE A 282 -18.91 -36.14 5.52
C ILE A 282 -19.02 -34.65 5.16
N LYS A 283 -18.68 -34.26 3.94
CA LYS A 283 -18.82 -32.86 3.48
C LYS A 283 -20.27 -32.37 3.54
N GLU A 284 -21.22 -33.19 3.13
CA GLU A 284 -22.65 -32.86 3.15
C GLU A 284 -23.19 -32.70 4.59
N LEU A 285 -22.82 -33.62 5.48
CA LEU A 285 -23.28 -33.62 6.87
C LEU A 285 -22.66 -32.51 7.70
N THR A 286 -21.36 -32.25 7.53
CA THR A 286 -20.63 -31.28 8.35
C THR A 286 -20.77 -29.85 7.85
N GLY A 287 -21.31 -29.65 6.64
CA GLY A 287 -21.44 -28.32 6.04
C GLY A 287 -20.10 -27.65 5.74
N VAL A 288 -18.99 -28.39 5.69
CA VAL A 288 -17.63 -27.88 5.48
C VAL A 288 -17.51 -27.06 4.17
N ASN A 289 -18.45 -27.23 3.24
CA ASN A 289 -18.52 -26.40 2.03
C ASN A 289 -19.47 -25.19 2.16
N ARG A 290 -20.11 -24.95 3.31
CA ARG A 290 -21.10 -23.85 3.42
C ARG A 290 -20.55 -22.56 4.01
N LYS A 291 -19.38 -22.54 4.65
CA LYS A 291 -18.75 -21.30 5.15
C LYS A 291 -17.22 -21.47 5.23
N ALA A 292 -16.53 -21.17 4.19
CA ALA A 292 -15.12 -20.80 4.25
C ALA A 292 -14.91 -19.48 3.51
#